data_9e01962b710e6e41e2b5d212ae92cfda
#
_entry.id   9e01962b710e6e41e2b5d212ae92cfda
#
_cell.length_a   1.000
_cell.length_b   1.000
_cell.length_c   1.000
_cell.angle_alpha   90.00
_cell.angle_beta   90.00
_cell.angle_gamma   90.00
#
_symmetry.space_group_name_H-M   'P 1'
#
loop_
_entity.id
_entity.type
_entity.pdbx_description
1 polymer ?
#
loop_
_entity_poly.entity_id
_entity_poly.type
_entity_poly.pdbx_seq_one_letter_code
_entity_poly.pdbx_strand_id
1 'polypeptide(L)'
;MRQGRIKRQAQGQAFRPWDLQKALRLLHKSNPTLFEWNSSPIVYRTTEDWQRLSATINEYLLEKAGLYHYLSTAKKNYREYLKGETVRLKKYFYVLRPLLACRWIMAEETPPPMLFSELMDKYLDEEVKPDVQELLRLKMETQELGEGKRMDRINEYLDRGIEEIGQMIEKLPPDRARPWEDLNNLFLSTVLKC
;
A
#
# COMPACT_ATOMS: atom_id res chain seq x y z
N MET A 1 -7.88 -31.18 -27.16
CA MET A 1 -9.10 -30.42 -26.86
C MET A 1 -8.89 -29.51 -25.67
N ARG A 2 -8.38 -28.30 -25.83
CA ARG A 2 -8.31 -27.24 -24.78
C ARG A 2 -8.13 -25.86 -25.45
N GLN A 3 -9.01 -25.51 -26.39
CA GLN A 3 -9.01 -24.15 -27.00
C GLN A 3 -10.22 -23.30 -26.67
N GLY A 4 -11.09 -23.74 -25.74
CA GLY A 4 -12.37 -23.06 -25.48
C GLY A 4 -12.41 -22.06 -24.32
N ARG A 5 -11.31 -21.86 -23.54
CA ARG A 5 -11.35 -21.07 -22.31
C ARG A 5 -10.71 -19.67 -22.36
N ILE A 6 -9.95 -19.38 -23.39
CA ILE A 6 -9.20 -18.10 -23.48
C ILE A 6 -10.00 -16.99 -24.18
N LYS A 7 -11.03 -17.33 -24.95
CA LYS A 7 -11.81 -16.33 -25.73
C LYS A 7 -12.89 -15.56 -24.98
N ARG A 8 -13.16 -15.84 -23.69
CA ARG A 8 -14.20 -15.12 -22.91
C ARG A 8 -13.69 -13.98 -22.03
N GLN A 9 -12.38 -13.72 -22.00
CA GLN A 9 -11.81 -12.62 -21.16
C GLN A 9 -11.52 -11.31 -21.91
N ALA A 10 -11.77 -11.24 -23.21
CA ALA A 10 -11.44 -10.06 -24.01
C ALA A 10 -12.65 -9.19 -24.41
N GLN A 11 -13.86 -9.53 -24.00
CA GLN A 11 -15.03 -8.66 -24.17
C GLN A 11 -15.36 -7.99 -22.84
N GLY A 12 -15.02 -6.70 -22.76
CA GLY A 12 -15.39 -5.70 -21.79
C GLY A 12 -16.13 -6.22 -20.54
N GLN A 13 -15.42 -6.52 -19.46
CA GLN A 13 -16.06 -6.49 -18.15
C GLN A 13 -16.48 -5.04 -17.93
N ALA A 14 -17.75 -4.72 -18.24
CA ALA A 14 -18.35 -3.48 -17.81
C ALA A 14 -18.12 -3.36 -16.31
N PHE A 15 -17.56 -2.22 -15.89
CA PHE A 15 -17.34 -1.91 -14.49
C PHE A 15 -18.66 -2.12 -13.74
N ARG A 16 -18.75 -3.12 -12.87
CA ARG A 16 -20.00 -3.43 -12.17
C ARG A 16 -20.28 -2.35 -11.13
N PRO A 17 -21.49 -1.78 -11.07
CA PRO A 17 -21.79 -0.72 -10.12
C PRO A 17 -21.45 -1.05 -8.66
N TRP A 18 -21.58 -2.34 -8.28
CA TRP A 18 -21.22 -2.78 -6.94
C TRP A 18 -19.71 -2.75 -6.69
N ASP A 19 -18.87 -2.93 -7.72
CA ASP A 19 -17.40 -2.83 -7.60
C ASP A 19 -16.98 -1.38 -7.37
N LEU A 20 -17.63 -0.43 -8.07
CA LEU A 20 -17.45 1.00 -7.82
C LEU A 20 -17.91 1.35 -6.40
N GLN A 21 -19.08 0.90 -5.97
CA GLN A 21 -19.58 1.17 -4.63
C GLN A 21 -18.61 0.67 -3.54
N LYS A 22 -18.03 -0.52 -3.73
CA LYS A 22 -17.02 -1.06 -2.83
C LYS A 22 -15.76 -0.20 -2.84
N ALA A 23 -15.28 0.20 -4.02
CA ALA A 23 -14.12 1.06 -4.17
C ALA A 23 -14.30 2.39 -3.43
N LEU A 24 -15.45 3.07 -3.63
CA LEU A 24 -15.75 4.33 -2.95
C LEU A 24 -15.87 4.19 -1.43
N ARG A 25 -16.44 3.07 -0.94
CA ARG A 25 -16.49 2.78 0.50
C ARG A 25 -15.09 2.54 1.09
N LEU A 26 -14.20 1.90 0.35
CA LEU A 26 -12.81 1.72 0.76
C LEU A 26 -12.05 3.06 0.76
N LEU A 27 -12.27 3.89 -0.26
CA LEU A 27 -11.69 5.23 -0.35
C LEU A 27 -12.11 6.10 0.83
N HIS A 28 -13.42 6.15 1.11
CA HIS A 28 -13.95 6.92 2.25
C HIS A 28 -13.35 6.50 3.61
N LYS A 29 -12.93 5.24 3.73
CA LYS A 29 -12.23 4.71 4.92
C LYS A 29 -10.72 4.88 4.85
N SER A 30 -10.21 5.60 3.87
CA SER A 30 -8.77 5.76 3.64
C SER A 30 -8.01 4.44 3.48
N ASN A 31 -8.63 3.45 2.83
CA ASN A 31 -7.95 2.19 2.54
C ASN A 31 -6.85 2.40 1.49
N PRO A 32 -5.60 1.98 1.72
CA PRO A 32 -4.46 2.25 0.85
C PRO A 32 -4.60 1.79 -0.60
N THR A 33 -5.41 0.78 -0.87
CA THR A 33 -5.49 0.13 -2.20
C THR A 33 -5.74 1.12 -3.34
N LEU A 34 -6.68 2.07 -3.16
CA LEU A 34 -6.98 3.04 -4.23
C LEU A 34 -5.90 4.10 -4.37
N PHE A 35 -5.26 4.51 -3.29
CA PHE A 35 -4.11 5.41 -3.33
C PHE A 35 -2.93 4.75 -4.06
N GLU A 36 -2.64 3.49 -3.75
CA GLU A 36 -1.60 2.70 -4.40
C GLU A 36 -1.90 2.48 -5.89
N TRP A 37 -3.14 2.20 -6.26
CA TRP A 37 -3.53 2.09 -7.68
C TRP A 37 -3.39 3.42 -8.40
N ASN A 38 -3.78 4.52 -7.76
CA ASN A 38 -3.67 5.86 -8.35
C ASN A 38 -2.21 6.29 -8.59
N SER A 39 -1.31 5.88 -7.72
CA SER A 39 0.13 6.18 -7.82
C SER A 39 0.93 5.10 -8.59
N SER A 40 0.26 4.11 -9.19
CA SER A 40 0.95 3.05 -9.94
C SER A 40 1.61 3.61 -11.20
N PRO A 41 2.92 3.36 -11.42
CA PRO A 41 3.61 3.74 -12.65
C PRO A 41 3.18 2.90 -13.86
N ILE A 42 2.47 1.78 -13.62
CA ILE A 42 2.01 0.87 -14.68
C ILE A 42 0.52 1.10 -14.89
N VAL A 43 0.17 1.67 -16.04
CA VAL A 43 -1.21 1.92 -16.44
C VAL A 43 -1.54 1.08 -17.66
N TYR A 44 -2.36 0.04 -17.50
CA TYR A 44 -2.80 -0.79 -18.62
C TYR A 44 -3.93 -0.15 -19.43
N ARG A 45 -4.83 0.54 -18.77
CA ARG A 45 -5.96 1.24 -19.38
C ARG A 45 -6.49 2.30 -18.43
N THR A 46 -6.89 3.44 -18.99
CA THR A 46 -7.63 4.48 -18.27
C THR A 46 -9.00 4.71 -18.93
N THR A 47 -9.95 5.24 -18.15
CA THR A 47 -11.28 5.64 -18.60
C THR A 47 -11.58 7.04 -18.06
N GLU A 48 -12.55 7.76 -18.65
CA GLU A 48 -12.98 9.06 -18.15
C GLU A 48 -13.48 8.98 -16.69
N ASP A 49 -14.17 7.88 -16.34
CA ASP A 49 -14.65 7.67 -14.97
C ASP A 49 -13.49 7.47 -13.98
N TRP A 50 -12.43 6.75 -14.40
CA TRP A 50 -11.20 6.63 -13.61
C TRP A 50 -10.51 7.99 -13.45
N GLN A 51 -10.39 8.78 -14.50
CA GLN A 51 -9.77 10.11 -14.43
C GLN A 51 -10.49 11.04 -13.45
N ARG A 52 -11.84 11.01 -13.44
CA ARG A 52 -12.65 11.76 -12.47
C ARG A 52 -12.43 11.26 -11.02
N LEU A 53 -12.43 9.96 -10.81
CA LEU A 53 -12.15 9.38 -9.49
C LEU A 53 -10.72 9.72 -9.04
N SER A 54 -9.74 9.55 -9.93
CA SER A 54 -8.32 9.77 -9.68
C SER A 54 -8.03 11.21 -9.20
N ALA A 55 -8.72 12.19 -9.73
CA ALA A 55 -8.58 13.59 -9.34
C ALA A 55 -8.95 13.86 -7.87
N THR A 56 -9.83 13.05 -7.28
CA THR A 56 -10.32 13.23 -5.91
C THR A 56 -9.71 12.25 -4.90
N ILE A 57 -9.05 11.19 -5.35
CA ILE A 57 -8.56 10.11 -4.45
C ILE A 57 -7.74 10.67 -3.30
N ASN A 58 -6.77 11.54 -3.58
CA ASN A 58 -5.82 12.02 -2.57
C ASN A 58 -6.48 12.86 -1.46
N GLU A 59 -7.62 13.48 -1.76
CA GLU A 59 -8.37 14.27 -0.78
C GLU A 59 -9.01 13.42 0.32
N TYR A 60 -9.16 12.12 0.06
CA TYR A 60 -9.73 11.16 1.02
C TYR A 60 -8.69 10.47 1.91
N LEU A 61 -7.42 10.90 1.84
CA LEU A 61 -6.43 10.41 2.80
C LEU A 61 -6.81 10.92 4.20
N LEU A 62 -7.04 9.98 5.10
CA LEU A 62 -7.18 10.19 6.53
C LEU A 62 -5.87 9.73 7.17
N GLU A 63 -5.13 10.65 7.75
CA GLU A 63 -3.77 10.42 8.22
C GLU A 63 -3.70 9.26 9.20
N LYS A 64 -4.45 9.37 10.29
CA LYS A 64 -4.43 8.36 11.37
C LYS A 64 -4.92 7.00 10.90
N ALA A 65 -5.97 6.94 10.08
CA ALA A 65 -6.49 5.70 9.51
C ALA A 65 -5.50 5.04 8.56
N GLY A 66 -4.84 5.81 7.69
CA GLY A 66 -3.78 5.32 6.79
C GLY A 66 -2.59 4.77 7.57
N LEU A 67 -2.11 5.50 8.58
CA LEU A 67 -1.02 5.08 9.45
C LEU A 67 -1.36 3.79 10.21
N TYR A 68 -2.56 3.67 10.80
CA TYR A 68 -2.99 2.43 11.46
C TYR A 68 -3.02 1.24 10.50
N HIS A 69 -3.46 1.45 9.27
CA HIS A 69 -3.51 0.37 8.28
C HIS A 69 -2.11 -0.15 7.96
N TYR A 70 -1.16 0.74 7.63
CA TYR A 70 0.21 0.36 7.31
C TYR A 70 0.93 -0.23 8.52
N LEU A 71 0.81 0.38 9.70
CA LEU A 71 1.43 -0.13 10.92
C LEU A 71 0.89 -1.52 11.30
N SER A 72 -0.43 -1.76 11.20
CA SER A 72 -1.00 -3.08 11.48
C SER A 72 -0.52 -4.15 10.50
N THR A 73 -0.33 -3.78 9.23
CA THR A 73 0.25 -4.67 8.21
C THR A 73 1.71 -5.01 8.55
N ALA A 74 2.51 -4.01 8.94
CA ALA A 74 3.89 -4.22 9.39
C ALA A 74 3.95 -5.14 10.62
N LYS A 75 3.21 -4.80 11.68
CA LYS A 75 3.14 -5.59 12.93
C LYS A 75 2.75 -7.05 12.70
N LYS A 76 1.73 -7.28 11.86
CA LYS A 76 1.28 -8.64 11.52
C LYS A 76 2.39 -9.43 10.84
N ASN A 77 2.98 -8.92 9.75
CA ASN A 77 4.02 -9.62 9.01
C ASN A 77 5.29 -9.82 9.86
N TYR A 78 5.68 -8.83 10.64
CA TYR A 78 6.83 -8.93 11.52
C TYR A 78 6.67 -10.06 12.54
N ARG A 79 5.54 -10.07 13.26
CA ARG A 79 5.24 -11.08 14.28
C ARG A 79 5.15 -12.50 13.69
N GLU A 80 4.56 -12.62 12.51
CA GLU A 80 4.28 -13.92 11.89
C GLU A 80 5.51 -14.54 11.23
N TYR A 81 6.41 -13.71 10.66
CA TYR A 81 7.44 -14.24 9.77
C TYR A 81 8.88 -13.89 10.12
N LEU A 82 9.14 -12.93 11.01
CA LEU A 82 10.49 -12.37 11.22
C LEU A 82 11.02 -12.57 12.65
N LYS A 83 10.34 -13.30 13.52
CA LYS A 83 10.76 -13.54 14.91
C LYS A 83 11.66 -14.77 15.09
N GLY A 84 11.68 -15.71 14.15
CA GLY A 84 12.49 -16.93 14.20
C GLY A 84 13.97 -16.68 13.89
N GLU A 85 14.81 -17.69 14.08
CA GLU A 85 16.21 -17.68 13.66
C GLU A 85 16.33 -17.80 12.13
N THR A 86 15.45 -18.59 11.53
CA THR A 86 15.26 -18.72 10.08
C THR A 86 13.97 -18.02 9.69
N VAL A 87 14.04 -17.15 8.71
CA VAL A 87 12.95 -16.26 8.29
C VAL A 87 12.76 -16.31 6.78
N ARG A 88 11.55 -15.97 6.32
CA ARG A 88 11.29 -15.78 4.91
C ARG A 88 11.78 -14.41 4.47
N LEU A 89 12.93 -14.34 3.78
CA LEU A 89 13.60 -13.09 3.44
C LEU A 89 12.70 -12.10 2.68
N LYS A 90 11.83 -12.57 1.79
CA LYS A 90 10.86 -11.69 1.10
C LYS A 90 9.94 -10.93 2.05
N LYS A 91 9.73 -11.44 3.28
CA LYS A 91 8.84 -10.81 4.27
C LYS A 91 9.43 -9.56 4.90
N TYR A 92 10.73 -9.34 4.80
CA TYR A 92 11.32 -8.06 5.19
C TYR A 92 10.69 -6.90 4.40
N PHE A 93 10.47 -7.04 3.08
CA PHE A 93 9.81 -6.02 2.28
C PHE A 93 8.35 -5.78 2.66
N TYR A 94 7.66 -6.80 3.17
CA TYR A 94 6.27 -6.69 3.67
C TYR A 94 6.17 -5.97 5.01
N VAL A 95 7.31 -5.72 5.68
CA VAL A 95 7.39 -4.93 6.92
C VAL A 95 8.04 -3.58 6.64
N LEU A 96 9.16 -3.54 5.91
CA LEU A 96 9.86 -2.31 5.56
C LEU A 96 8.96 -1.34 4.79
N ARG A 97 8.30 -1.81 3.71
CA ARG A 97 7.46 -0.94 2.88
C ARG A 97 6.34 -0.26 3.68
N PRO A 98 5.52 -0.95 4.47
CA PRO A 98 4.51 -0.29 5.30
C PRO A 98 5.11 0.66 6.35
N LEU A 99 6.26 0.32 6.93
CA LEU A 99 6.93 1.18 7.91
C LEU A 99 7.38 2.50 7.27
N LEU A 100 8.02 2.43 6.10
CA LEU A 100 8.45 3.60 5.34
C LEU A 100 7.25 4.40 4.80
N ALA A 101 6.15 3.72 4.45
CA ALA A 101 4.89 4.38 4.09
C ALA A 101 4.31 5.20 5.25
N CYS A 102 4.40 4.70 6.50
CA CYS A 102 4.04 5.50 7.66
C CYS A 102 4.91 6.75 7.81
N ARG A 103 6.22 6.62 7.67
CA ARG A 103 7.15 7.76 7.72
C ARG A 103 6.84 8.79 6.64
N TRP A 104 6.53 8.32 5.44
CA TRP A 104 6.08 9.19 4.33
C TRP A 104 4.83 9.98 4.71
N ILE A 105 3.75 9.31 5.15
CA ILE A 105 2.49 9.96 5.49
C ILE A 105 2.71 11.02 6.59
N MET A 106 3.51 10.70 7.62
CA MET A 106 3.79 11.61 8.73
C MET A 106 4.59 12.85 8.32
N ALA A 107 5.42 12.75 7.29
CA ALA A 107 6.28 13.85 6.85
C ALA A 107 5.69 14.65 5.68
N GLU A 108 4.99 13.98 4.76
CA GLU A 108 4.51 14.59 3.52
C GLU A 108 3.02 14.89 3.55
N GLU A 109 2.27 14.33 4.49
CA GLU A 109 0.80 14.44 4.58
C GLU A 109 0.07 14.02 3.28
N THR A 110 0.69 13.15 2.49
CA THR A 110 0.21 12.65 1.21
C THR A 110 0.23 11.13 1.16
N PRO A 111 -0.54 10.49 0.24
CA PRO A 111 -0.42 9.06 0.03
C PRO A 111 1.01 8.66 -0.36
N PRO A 112 1.55 7.55 0.20
CA PRO A 112 2.90 7.11 -0.11
C PRO A 112 2.99 6.60 -1.56
N PRO A 113 4.14 6.76 -2.22
CA PRO A 113 4.37 6.25 -3.55
C PRO A 113 4.31 4.72 -3.58
N MET A 114 3.99 4.16 -4.76
CA MET A 114 3.95 2.71 -4.92
C MET A 114 5.35 2.09 -4.99
N LEU A 115 6.32 2.80 -5.54
CA LEU A 115 7.68 2.30 -5.69
C LEU A 115 8.42 2.26 -4.35
N PHE A 116 8.96 1.08 -4.02
CA PHE A 116 9.74 0.90 -2.79
C PHE A 116 11.03 1.72 -2.81
N SER A 117 11.65 1.92 -3.98
CA SER A 117 12.85 2.74 -4.13
C SER A 117 12.63 4.17 -3.66
N GLU A 118 11.53 4.81 -4.02
CA GLU A 118 11.21 6.18 -3.59
C GLU A 118 11.08 6.29 -2.07
N LEU A 119 10.41 5.31 -1.45
CA LEU A 119 10.30 5.23 0.01
C LEU A 119 11.66 5.01 0.68
N MET A 120 12.47 4.11 0.11
CA MET A 120 13.79 3.76 0.63
C MET A 120 14.75 4.95 0.53
N ASP A 121 14.78 5.61 -0.62
CA ASP A 121 15.70 6.71 -0.86
C ASP A 121 15.45 7.90 0.07
N LYS A 122 14.20 8.12 0.46
CA LYS A 122 13.81 9.28 1.26
C LYS A 122 13.75 9.00 2.77
N TYR A 123 13.31 7.80 3.16
CA TYR A 123 12.95 7.52 4.56
C TYR A 123 13.64 6.30 5.18
N LEU A 124 14.50 5.57 4.46
CA LEU A 124 15.28 4.51 5.05
C LEU A 124 16.52 5.09 5.72
N ASP A 125 16.73 4.75 6.99
CA ASP A 125 17.87 5.20 7.76
C ASP A 125 19.18 4.65 7.15
N GLU A 126 20.21 5.49 7.05
CA GLU A 126 21.51 5.13 6.44
C GLU A 126 22.17 3.93 7.14
N GLU A 127 21.94 3.75 8.43
CA GLU A 127 22.52 2.64 9.22
C GLU A 127 22.10 1.25 8.72
N VAL A 128 20.88 1.11 8.17
CA VAL A 128 20.29 -0.17 7.73
C VAL A 128 20.25 -0.30 6.21
N LYS A 129 20.56 0.77 5.50
CA LYS A 129 20.54 0.85 4.04
C LYS A 129 21.39 -0.22 3.35
N PRO A 130 22.64 -0.52 3.80
CA PRO A 130 23.44 -1.58 3.19
C PRO A 130 22.79 -2.96 3.29
N ASP A 131 22.17 -3.29 4.44
CA ASP A 131 21.51 -4.58 4.65
C ASP A 131 20.25 -4.72 3.76
N VAL A 132 19.51 -3.64 3.57
CA VAL A 132 18.33 -3.63 2.69
C VAL A 132 18.73 -3.69 1.22
N GLN A 133 19.84 -3.03 0.84
CA GLN A 133 20.41 -3.14 -0.51
C GLN A 133 20.86 -4.57 -0.83
N GLU A 134 21.46 -5.27 0.14
CA GLU A 134 21.82 -6.67 -0.02
C GLU A 134 20.58 -7.56 -0.20
N LEU A 135 19.50 -7.34 0.55
CA LEU A 135 18.22 -8.01 0.32
C LEU A 135 17.65 -7.76 -1.08
N LEU A 136 17.77 -6.54 -1.59
CA LEU A 136 17.34 -6.20 -2.95
C LEU A 136 18.21 -6.90 -3.99
N ARG A 137 19.53 -6.95 -3.79
CA ARG A 137 20.46 -7.68 -4.66
C ARG A 137 20.09 -9.16 -4.74
N LEU A 138 19.91 -9.81 -3.59
CA LEU A 138 19.47 -11.20 -3.52
C LEU A 138 18.12 -11.44 -4.22
N LYS A 139 17.20 -10.49 -4.10
CA LYS A 139 15.89 -10.56 -4.79
C LYS A 139 16.02 -10.47 -6.32
N MET A 140 16.98 -9.72 -6.83
CA MET A 140 17.21 -9.57 -8.27
C MET A 140 17.92 -10.79 -8.87
N GLU A 141 18.76 -11.47 -8.09
CA GLU A 141 19.53 -12.64 -8.54
C GLU A 141 18.75 -13.97 -8.47
N THR A 142 17.68 -14.00 -7.69
CA THR A 142 16.87 -15.22 -7.48
C THR A 142 15.42 -15.00 -7.93
N GLN A 143 14.82 -16.01 -8.57
CA GLN A 143 13.39 -15.96 -8.95
C GLN A 143 12.48 -15.80 -7.72
N GLU A 144 12.85 -16.40 -6.57
CA GLU A 144 12.17 -16.21 -5.29
C GLU A 144 13.20 -16.12 -4.15
N LEU A 145 13.07 -15.09 -3.31
CA LEU A 145 13.76 -15.04 -2.03
C LEU A 145 13.17 -16.12 -1.11
N GLY A 146 13.96 -17.16 -0.86
CA GLY A 146 13.63 -18.26 0.03
C GLY A 146 13.69 -17.91 1.52
N GLU A 147 13.93 -18.93 2.31
CA GLU A 147 14.25 -18.81 3.73
C GLU A 147 15.74 -18.56 3.92
N GLY A 148 16.10 -17.81 4.94
CA GLY A 148 17.48 -17.50 5.28
C GLY A 148 17.63 -17.12 6.75
N LYS A 149 18.87 -16.93 7.18
CA LYS A 149 19.15 -16.47 8.55
C LYS A 149 18.54 -15.09 8.76
N ARG A 150 17.98 -14.87 9.95
CA ARG A 150 17.48 -13.57 10.38
C ARG A 150 18.58 -12.50 10.31
N MET A 151 18.22 -11.32 9.80
CA MET A 151 19.09 -10.16 9.72
C MET A 151 18.85 -9.26 10.93
N ASP A 152 19.65 -9.46 11.98
CA ASP A 152 19.39 -8.85 13.29
C ASP A 152 19.34 -7.32 13.25
N ARG A 153 20.21 -6.65 12.47
CA ARG A 153 20.17 -5.18 12.31
C ARG A 153 18.87 -4.69 11.71
N ILE A 154 18.35 -5.39 10.70
CA ILE A 154 17.04 -5.03 10.13
C ILE A 154 15.95 -5.28 11.16
N ASN A 155 15.99 -6.40 11.90
CA ASN A 155 15.01 -6.69 12.94
C ASN A 155 14.98 -5.63 14.04
N GLU A 156 16.12 -5.19 14.54
CA GLU A 156 16.24 -4.11 15.53
C GLU A 156 15.65 -2.79 15.01
N TYR A 157 15.97 -2.45 13.76
CA TYR A 157 15.40 -1.29 13.09
C TYR A 157 13.86 -1.37 12.97
N LEU A 158 13.34 -2.54 12.60
CA LEU A 158 11.91 -2.76 12.47
C LEU A 158 11.18 -2.73 13.83
N ASP A 159 11.76 -3.35 14.87
CA ASP A 159 11.19 -3.32 16.22
C ASP A 159 11.09 -1.88 16.73
N ARG A 160 12.18 -1.11 16.65
CA ARG A 160 12.24 0.29 17.04
C ARG A 160 11.24 1.14 16.26
N GLY A 161 11.22 1.04 14.92
CA GLY A 161 10.34 1.84 14.08
C GLY A 161 8.85 1.51 14.27
N ILE A 162 8.50 0.24 14.49
CA ILE A 162 7.12 -0.18 14.79
C ILE A 162 6.64 0.43 16.12
N GLU A 163 7.49 0.47 17.12
CA GLU A 163 7.16 1.05 18.44
C GLU A 163 7.04 2.57 18.35
N GLU A 164 8.02 3.24 17.78
CA GLU A 164 8.04 4.71 17.61
C GLU A 164 6.80 5.21 16.86
N ILE A 165 6.51 4.61 15.70
CA ILE A 165 5.34 4.98 14.91
C ILE A 165 4.05 4.69 15.68
N GLY A 166 3.98 3.59 16.42
CA GLY A 166 2.83 3.29 17.28
C GLY A 166 2.56 4.39 18.29
N GLN A 167 3.59 4.83 19.01
CA GLN A 167 3.49 5.92 20.00
C GLN A 167 3.13 7.27 19.34
N MET A 168 3.62 7.54 18.13
CA MET A 168 3.27 8.76 17.41
C MET A 168 1.79 8.77 16.99
N ILE A 169 1.28 7.66 16.46
CA ILE A 169 -0.13 7.54 16.05
C ILE A 169 -1.08 7.74 17.24
N GLU A 170 -0.73 7.25 18.42
CA GLU A 170 -1.55 7.44 19.64
C GLU A 170 -1.72 8.91 20.01
N LYS A 171 -0.71 9.75 19.74
CA LYS A 171 -0.72 11.19 20.02
C LYS A 171 -1.47 12.01 18.97
N LEU A 172 -1.73 11.45 17.77
CA LEU A 172 -2.45 12.16 16.73
C LEU A 172 -3.93 12.39 17.12
N PRO A 173 -4.50 13.53 16.75
CA PRO A 173 -5.94 13.76 16.91
C PRO A 173 -6.74 12.76 16.05
N PRO A 174 -8.03 12.54 16.35
CA PRO A 174 -8.88 11.74 15.52
C PRO A 174 -9.05 12.38 14.14
N ASP A 175 -9.07 11.55 13.10
CA ASP A 175 -9.37 12.00 11.74
C ASP A 175 -10.78 12.61 11.66
N ARG A 176 -10.91 13.66 10.86
CA ARG A 176 -12.23 14.17 10.46
C ARG A 176 -12.68 13.44 9.19
N ALA A 177 -13.76 12.67 9.31
CA ALA A 177 -14.35 11.98 8.18
C ALA A 177 -14.73 12.96 7.07
N ARG A 178 -14.39 12.63 5.82
CA ARG A 178 -14.83 13.39 4.64
C ARG A 178 -16.31 13.13 4.38
N PRO A 179 -17.07 14.12 3.87
CA PRO A 179 -18.47 13.91 3.50
C PRO A 179 -18.60 12.91 2.35
N TRP A 180 -19.74 12.22 2.29
CA TRP A 180 -20.06 11.27 1.23
C TRP A 180 -20.51 11.93 -0.08
N GLU A 181 -20.80 13.22 -0.06
CA GLU A 181 -21.50 13.92 -1.15
C GLU A 181 -20.77 13.77 -2.49
N ASP A 182 -19.48 14.05 -2.53
CA ASP A 182 -18.67 13.96 -3.77
C ASP A 182 -18.60 12.53 -4.30
N LEU A 183 -18.43 11.54 -3.40
CA LEU A 183 -18.41 10.13 -3.79
C LEU A 183 -19.78 9.65 -4.29
N ASN A 184 -20.86 10.11 -3.68
CA ASN A 184 -22.21 9.81 -4.12
C ASN A 184 -22.51 10.44 -5.51
N ASN A 185 -22.11 11.68 -5.72
CA ASN A 185 -22.25 12.36 -7.01
C ASN A 185 -21.45 11.64 -8.09
N LEU A 186 -20.22 11.25 -7.80
CA LEU A 186 -19.40 10.44 -8.71
C LEU A 186 -20.05 9.10 -9.02
N PHE A 187 -20.58 8.41 -8.01
CA PHE A 187 -21.28 7.14 -8.19
C PHE A 187 -22.48 7.30 -9.11
N LEU A 188 -23.37 8.24 -8.81
CA LEU A 188 -24.59 8.48 -9.61
C LEU A 188 -24.26 8.88 -11.03
N SER A 189 -23.29 9.78 -11.24
CA SER A 189 -22.90 10.22 -12.58
C SER A 189 -22.25 9.11 -13.43
N THR A 190 -21.66 8.09 -12.79
CA THR A 190 -21.08 6.95 -13.48
C THR A 190 -22.14 5.91 -13.81
N VAL A 191 -23.08 5.64 -12.89
CA VAL A 191 -24.10 4.60 -13.06
C VAL A 191 -25.24 5.05 -13.98
N LEU A 192 -25.61 6.33 -13.95
CA LEU A 192 -26.71 6.87 -14.76
C LEU A 192 -26.32 7.17 -16.21
N LYS A 193 -25.04 7.02 -16.59
CA LYS A 193 -24.58 7.10 -17.98
C LYS A 193 -24.79 5.83 -18.79
N CYS A 194 -25.29 4.76 -18.15
CA CYS A 194 -25.55 3.45 -18.77
C CYS A 194 -26.95 3.37 -19.36
#